data_60dceb9d21731638b82c0ef10e53f981
#
_entry.id   60dceb9d21731638b82c0ef10e53f981
#
_cell.length_a   1.000
_cell.length_b   1.000
_cell.length_c   1.000
_cell.angle_alpha   90.00
_cell.angle_beta   90.00
_cell.angle_gamma   90.00
#
_symmetry.space_group_name_H-M   'P 1'
#
loop_
_entity.id
_entity.type
_entity.pdbx_description
1 polymer ?
#
loop_
_entity_poly.entity_id
_entity_poly.type
_entity_poly.pdbx_seq_one_letter_code
_entity_poly.pdbx_strand_id
1 'polypeptide(L)'
;MKWTVPVFILAVLMLVAAPVFYWYGCRIEPGNGEIAVLIRKTGERLPPGEVIARKPEQQGIQLEVLGEGRYFRNPYIWDWEILPITDVPAGKFAVLVRKFGNDLEGGQIIAPDDAGKGVLREVLGTGKHRINPYAYEVKIFDDIKIMPGFVGVVTSLTGDDIFSGKANDLSRQNGFLVGPGRKGVQPEVLKEGTHRVNPFIYSVALVNIQSQRHEFSGDDAITFLTQDGFQVSLEGTVEFNIDETMAPRLSHEVGNMEDILKKLILPSVHGFARIEGSKKGATEFIIGESRQLFQSQLDKFLRENCRKWGVVINSVLIRDIIVPQEIAEIIRNRELAQQEARKYAEEIEQARSEAELQKQKMLAEQNSRKVEAETAKLTAVIAARQKKLEATIAAETELKVAEVQFRTAQADAQSALNAAEAERSVIVERNRSEAEVLARQIEAFGGGDAYIRAMLYSKIMPGIRSIIGNSAGSGYFGLPLAPAAAEGGTK
;
A
#
# COMPACT_ATOMS: atom_id res chain seq x y z
N MET A 1 -13.34 -21.05 -92.99
CA MET A 1 -12.59 -19.86 -92.67
C MET A 1 -13.39 -18.72 -91.96
N LYS A 2 -14.71 -18.81 -91.82
CA LYS A 2 -15.58 -17.74 -91.21
C LYS A 2 -15.73 -17.89 -89.67
N TRP A 3 -15.33 -19.00 -89.08
CA TRP A 3 -15.49 -19.25 -87.64
C TRP A 3 -14.18 -19.15 -86.82
N THR A 4 -13.04 -19.10 -87.52
CA THR A 4 -11.73 -19.01 -86.85
C THR A 4 -11.43 -17.66 -86.23
N VAL A 5 -11.89 -16.57 -86.86
CA VAL A 5 -11.71 -15.20 -86.41
C VAL A 5 -12.45 -14.91 -85.08
N PRO A 6 -13.78 -15.23 -84.98
CA PRO A 6 -14.50 -15.00 -83.71
C PRO A 6 -14.00 -15.90 -82.60
N VAL A 7 -13.57 -17.13 -82.86
CA VAL A 7 -12.94 -18.01 -81.81
C VAL A 7 -11.63 -17.47 -81.40
N PHE A 8 -10.78 -16.93 -82.26
CA PHE A 8 -9.53 -16.29 -81.93
C PHE A 8 -9.72 -15.02 -81.05
N ILE A 9 -10.70 -14.15 -81.42
CA ILE A 9 -11.06 -12.95 -80.64
C ILE A 9 -11.57 -13.35 -79.27
N LEU A 10 -12.41 -14.38 -79.17
CA LEU A 10 -12.92 -14.89 -77.89
C LEU A 10 -11.78 -15.45 -77.01
N ALA A 11 -10.81 -16.15 -77.61
CA ALA A 11 -9.67 -16.70 -76.95
C ALA A 11 -8.74 -15.58 -76.39
N VAL A 12 -8.52 -14.54 -77.24
CA VAL A 12 -7.73 -13.37 -76.77
C VAL A 12 -8.44 -12.59 -75.66
N LEU A 13 -9.76 -12.41 -75.78
CA LEU A 13 -10.59 -11.75 -74.79
C LEU A 13 -10.57 -12.54 -73.42
N MET A 14 -10.69 -13.89 -73.53
CA MET A 14 -10.52 -14.75 -72.36
C MET A 14 -9.09 -14.64 -71.73
N LEU A 15 -8.09 -14.61 -72.58
CA LEU A 15 -6.67 -14.51 -72.11
C LEU A 15 -6.38 -13.21 -71.40
N VAL A 16 -7.06 -12.10 -71.70
CA VAL A 16 -6.99 -10.84 -71.02
C VAL A 16 -7.95 -10.78 -69.81
N ALA A 17 -9.16 -11.25 -69.97
CA ALA A 17 -10.21 -11.23 -68.97
C ALA A 17 -9.85 -12.13 -67.75
N ALA A 18 -9.24 -13.28 -67.99
CA ALA A 18 -8.89 -14.23 -66.93
C ALA A 18 -7.85 -13.64 -65.90
N PRO A 19 -6.72 -13.03 -66.32
CA PRO A 19 -5.82 -12.41 -65.37
C PRO A 19 -6.40 -11.15 -64.68
N VAL A 20 -7.23 -10.41 -65.39
CA VAL A 20 -7.95 -9.27 -64.79
C VAL A 20 -8.93 -9.74 -63.73
N PHE A 21 -9.74 -10.75 -64.06
CA PHE A 21 -10.63 -11.36 -63.06
C PHE A 21 -9.86 -11.97 -61.89
N TYR A 22 -8.76 -12.70 -62.17
CA TYR A 22 -7.90 -13.25 -61.12
C TYR A 22 -7.35 -12.16 -60.21
N TRP A 23 -6.89 -11.05 -60.80
CA TRP A 23 -6.29 -9.93 -60.08
C TRP A 23 -7.32 -9.12 -59.27
N TYR A 24 -8.46 -8.79 -59.84
CA TYR A 24 -9.47 -7.93 -59.18
C TYR A 24 -10.56 -8.74 -58.46
N GLY A 25 -10.94 -9.89 -58.98
CA GLY A 25 -12.03 -10.68 -58.42
C GLY A 25 -11.64 -11.71 -57.39
N CYS A 26 -10.39 -12.24 -57.46
CA CYS A 26 -9.92 -13.28 -56.52
C CYS A 26 -8.99 -12.74 -55.41
N ARG A 27 -8.61 -11.48 -55.50
CA ARG A 27 -7.64 -10.87 -54.60
C ARG A 27 -8.28 -10.47 -53.28
N ILE A 28 -7.66 -10.91 -52.20
CA ILE A 28 -7.95 -10.50 -50.83
C ILE A 28 -6.67 -9.82 -50.31
N GLU A 29 -6.78 -8.58 -49.90
CA GLU A 29 -5.61 -7.82 -49.45
C GLU A 29 -5.95 -7.03 -48.18
N PRO A 30 -5.95 -7.70 -47.00
CA PRO A 30 -6.08 -7.02 -45.76
C PRO A 30 -4.90 -6.07 -45.57
N GLY A 31 -5.18 -4.81 -45.23
CA GLY A 31 -4.21 -3.80 -44.98
C GLY A 31 -3.48 -4.00 -43.64
N ASN A 32 -2.58 -3.05 -43.35
CA ASN A 32 -1.87 -3.08 -42.05
C ASN A 32 -2.87 -2.86 -40.90
N GLY A 33 -2.95 -3.79 -39.98
CA GLY A 33 -3.91 -3.76 -38.87
C GLY A 33 -5.30 -4.26 -39.22
N GLU A 34 -5.42 -5.02 -40.29
CA GLU A 34 -6.69 -5.67 -40.72
C GLU A 34 -6.54 -7.17 -40.77
N ILE A 35 -7.66 -7.85 -40.69
CA ILE A 35 -7.79 -9.28 -40.91
C ILE A 35 -8.92 -9.54 -41.93
N ALA A 36 -8.80 -10.61 -42.72
CA ALA A 36 -9.90 -11.06 -43.52
C ALA A 36 -10.50 -12.33 -42.92
N VAL A 37 -11.79 -12.27 -42.64
CA VAL A 37 -12.60 -13.43 -42.25
C VAL A 37 -13.12 -14.10 -43.50
N LEU A 38 -12.81 -15.37 -43.69
CA LEU A 38 -13.25 -16.14 -44.84
C LEU A 38 -14.61 -16.79 -44.56
N ILE A 39 -15.49 -16.74 -45.58
CA ILE A 39 -16.80 -17.39 -45.54
C ILE A 39 -16.84 -18.36 -46.72
N ARG A 40 -16.90 -19.64 -46.45
CA ARG A 40 -17.01 -20.64 -47.49
C ARG A 40 -18.47 -20.85 -47.90
N LYS A 41 -18.79 -20.64 -49.17
CA LYS A 41 -20.15 -20.75 -49.74
C LYS A 41 -20.55 -22.19 -50.01
N THR A 42 -19.55 -23.04 -50.27
CA THR A 42 -19.74 -24.44 -50.68
C THR A 42 -18.96 -25.37 -49.76
N GLY A 43 -19.49 -26.54 -49.50
CA GLY A 43 -18.82 -27.55 -48.69
C GLY A 43 -19.78 -28.36 -47.84
N GLU A 44 -19.23 -29.07 -46.87
CA GLU A 44 -20.00 -29.85 -45.91
C GLU A 44 -20.82 -28.90 -45.01
N ARG A 45 -22.10 -29.20 -44.84
CA ARG A 45 -23.00 -28.38 -44.03
C ARG A 45 -22.60 -28.49 -42.54
N LEU A 46 -22.66 -27.36 -41.84
CA LEU A 46 -22.48 -27.33 -40.42
C LEU A 46 -23.63 -28.01 -39.66
N PRO A 47 -23.39 -28.57 -38.50
CA PRO A 47 -24.44 -29.05 -37.62
C PRO A 47 -25.46 -27.94 -37.32
N PRO A 48 -26.73 -28.27 -37.03
CA PRO A 48 -27.73 -27.29 -36.65
C PRO A 48 -27.30 -26.49 -35.41
N GLY A 49 -27.33 -25.16 -35.52
CA GLY A 49 -26.94 -24.26 -34.43
C GLY A 49 -25.48 -23.82 -34.45
N GLU A 50 -24.60 -24.41 -35.27
CA GLU A 50 -23.25 -23.93 -35.49
C GLU A 50 -23.16 -22.95 -36.65
N VAL A 51 -22.38 -21.87 -36.48
CA VAL A 51 -22.13 -20.85 -37.51
C VAL A 51 -20.67 -20.85 -37.94
N ILE A 52 -19.77 -21.33 -37.08
CA ILE A 52 -18.33 -21.32 -37.28
C ILE A 52 -17.86 -22.69 -37.81
N ALA A 53 -17.23 -22.67 -38.96
CA ALA A 53 -16.59 -23.83 -39.54
C ALA A 53 -15.23 -24.08 -38.93
N ARG A 54 -15.06 -25.22 -38.26
CA ARG A 54 -13.80 -25.61 -37.61
C ARG A 54 -12.82 -26.26 -38.60
N LYS A 55 -13.35 -26.84 -39.66
CA LYS A 55 -12.56 -27.49 -40.72
C LYS A 55 -12.66 -26.69 -42.01
N PRO A 56 -11.59 -26.60 -42.82
CA PRO A 56 -11.57 -25.81 -44.02
C PRO A 56 -12.55 -26.33 -45.11
N GLU A 57 -13.01 -27.59 -45.02
CA GLU A 57 -13.96 -28.17 -45.96
C GLU A 57 -15.41 -27.82 -45.64
N GLN A 58 -15.72 -27.32 -44.46
CA GLN A 58 -17.07 -26.98 -44.03
C GLN A 58 -17.54 -25.65 -44.61
N GLN A 59 -18.83 -25.60 -44.95
CA GLN A 59 -19.52 -24.38 -45.38
C GLN A 59 -19.72 -23.47 -44.15
N GLY A 60 -19.55 -22.14 -44.32
CA GLY A 60 -19.76 -21.14 -43.24
C GLY A 60 -18.55 -20.29 -42.99
N ILE A 61 -18.60 -19.53 -41.89
CA ILE A 61 -17.53 -18.62 -41.44
C ILE A 61 -16.38 -19.47 -40.92
N GLN A 62 -15.21 -19.33 -41.53
CA GLN A 62 -14.02 -20.07 -41.10
C GLN A 62 -13.48 -19.56 -39.80
N LEU A 63 -13.02 -20.45 -38.92
CA LEU A 63 -12.40 -20.09 -37.63
C LEU A 63 -11.11 -19.32 -37.87
N GLU A 64 -10.29 -19.79 -38.79
CA GLU A 64 -9.02 -19.16 -39.14
C GLU A 64 -9.25 -17.88 -39.95
N VAL A 65 -8.47 -16.85 -39.61
CA VAL A 65 -8.50 -15.55 -40.30
C VAL A 65 -7.21 -15.34 -41.07
N LEU A 66 -7.30 -14.67 -42.21
CA LEU A 66 -6.12 -14.23 -42.94
C LEU A 66 -5.59 -12.92 -42.31
N GLY A 67 -4.31 -12.88 -42.04
CA GLY A 67 -3.64 -11.66 -41.62
C GLY A 67 -3.29 -10.76 -42.80
N GLU A 68 -2.47 -9.75 -42.50
CA GLU A 68 -1.91 -8.83 -43.46
C GLU A 68 -1.22 -9.58 -44.60
N GLY A 69 -1.46 -9.14 -45.83
CA GLY A 69 -0.85 -9.77 -47.00
C GLY A 69 -1.78 -9.87 -48.18
N ARG A 70 -1.31 -10.55 -49.22
CA ARG A 70 -2.06 -10.75 -50.45
C ARG A 70 -2.38 -12.22 -50.63
N TYR A 71 -3.66 -12.51 -50.73
CA TYR A 71 -4.19 -13.86 -50.90
C TYR A 71 -5.11 -13.90 -52.12
N PHE A 72 -5.23 -15.07 -52.71
CA PHE A 72 -6.12 -15.30 -53.85
C PHE A 72 -7.06 -16.43 -53.52
N ARG A 73 -8.36 -16.15 -53.62
CA ARG A 73 -9.44 -17.15 -53.43
C ARG A 73 -10.49 -17.01 -54.51
N ASN A 74 -11.05 -18.12 -54.88
CA ASN A 74 -12.12 -18.12 -55.87
C ASN A 74 -13.43 -17.55 -55.27
N PRO A 75 -13.99 -16.43 -55.79
CA PRO A 75 -15.16 -15.77 -55.22
C PRO A 75 -16.46 -16.58 -55.37
N TYR A 76 -16.50 -17.58 -56.22
CA TYR A 76 -17.63 -18.51 -56.32
C TYR A 76 -17.68 -19.50 -55.14
N ILE A 77 -16.53 -19.78 -54.52
CA ILE A 77 -16.41 -20.70 -53.38
C ILE A 77 -16.30 -19.95 -52.08
N TRP A 78 -15.64 -18.80 -52.10
CA TRP A 78 -15.30 -18.02 -50.93
C TRP A 78 -15.92 -16.64 -51.01
N ASP A 79 -16.33 -16.17 -49.87
CA ASP A 79 -16.56 -14.77 -49.54
C ASP A 79 -15.60 -14.32 -48.45
N TRP A 80 -15.43 -13.05 -48.30
CA TRP A 80 -14.54 -12.53 -47.23
C TRP A 80 -14.98 -11.15 -46.80
N GLU A 81 -14.72 -10.88 -45.52
CA GLU A 81 -14.96 -9.59 -44.93
C GLU A 81 -13.67 -9.12 -44.29
N ILE A 82 -13.26 -7.88 -44.60
CA ILE A 82 -12.07 -7.25 -44.03
C ILE A 82 -12.50 -6.47 -42.79
N LEU A 83 -11.91 -6.83 -41.66
CA LEU A 83 -12.24 -6.28 -40.36
C LEU A 83 -10.96 -5.81 -39.68
N PRO A 84 -11.04 -4.81 -38.78
CA PRO A 84 -9.87 -4.36 -38.01
C PRO A 84 -9.40 -5.48 -37.09
N ILE A 85 -8.08 -5.55 -36.89
CA ILE A 85 -7.46 -6.43 -35.92
C ILE A 85 -7.84 -6.00 -34.52
N THR A 86 -7.97 -6.94 -33.61
CA THR A 86 -8.22 -6.62 -32.20
C THR A 86 -6.95 -6.06 -31.58
N ASP A 87 -7.00 -4.80 -31.17
CA ASP A 87 -5.89 -4.14 -30.47
C ASP A 87 -6.22 -4.04 -28.97
N VAL A 88 -5.34 -4.63 -28.15
CA VAL A 88 -5.42 -4.55 -26.68
C VAL A 88 -4.44 -3.49 -26.22
N PRO A 89 -4.92 -2.34 -25.70
CA PRO A 89 -4.07 -1.24 -25.28
C PRO A 89 -3.11 -1.62 -24.13
N ALA A 90 -2.04 -0.85 -23.98
CA ALA A 90 -1.10 -1.01 -22.87
C ALA A 90 -1.80 -0.82 -21.52
N GLY A 91 -1.50 -1.69 -20.55
CA GLY A 91 -2.13 -1.67 -19.23
C GLY A 91 -3.51 -2.32 -19.17
N LYS A 92 -3.90 -3.00 -20.24
CA LYS A 92 -5.14 -3.78 -20.34
C LYS A 92 -4.86 -5.19 -20.85
N PHE A 93 -5.81 -6.05 -20.62
CA PHE A 93 -5.84 -7.40 -21.16
C PHE A 93 -7.23 -7.71 -21.70
N ALA A 94 -7.32 -8.72 -22.53
CA ALA A 94 -8.59 -9.15 -23.07
C ALA A 94 -8.93 -10.59 -22.65
N VAL A 95 -10.20 -10.81 -22.40
CA VAL A 95 -10.77 -12.13 -22.18
C VAL A 95 -11.63 -12.49 -23.38
N LEU A 96 -11.40 -13.66 -23.93
CA LEU A 96 -12.16 -14.18 -25.06
C LEU A 96 -13.38 -14.97 -24.58
N VAL A 97 -14.52 -14.67 -25.15
CA VAL A 97 -15.74 -15.47 -25.00
C VAL A 97 -16.00 -16.18 -26.32
N ARG A 98 -15.86 -17.49 -26.31
CA ARG A 98 -16.13 -18.33 -27.48
C ARG A 98 -17.62 -18.45 -27.74
N LYS A 99 -18.05 -18.10 -28.94
CA LYS A 99 -19.47 -18.12 -29.38
C LYS A 99 -19.92 -19.45 -30.00
N PHE A 100 -18.97 -20.33 -30.30
CA PHE A 100 -19.21 -21.60 -30.98
C PHE A 100 -18.78 -22.79 -30.11
N GLY A 101 -19.31 -23.96 -30.44
CA GLY A 101 -19.01 -25.19 -29.71
C GLY A 101 -20.22 -25.73 -28.95
N ASN A 102 -19.98 -26.69 -28.10
CA ASN A 102 -21.00 -27.33 -27.30
C ASN A 102 -21.51 -26.38 -26.21
N ASP A 103 -22.81 -26.41 -25.97
CA ASP A 103 -23.40 -25.63 -24.88
C ASP A 103 -22.88 -26.14 -23.53
N LEU A 104 -22.67 -25.20 -22.58
CA LEU A 104 -22.17 -25.50 -21.24
C LEU A 104 -23.28 -26.13 -20.42
N GLU A 105 -22.92 -27.18 -19.66
CA GLU A 105 -23.84 -27.86 -18.75
C GLU A 105 -23.90 -27.13 -17.39
N GLY A 106 -25.07 -27.20 -16.74
CA GLY A 106 -25.20 -26.86 -15.32
C GLY A 106 -24.89 -25.42 -14.92
N GLY A 107 -25.04 -24.41 -15.79
CA GLY A 107 -24.79 -23.00 -15.45
C GLY A 107 -23.31 -22.63 -15.39
N GLN A 108 -22.44 -23.45 -15.94
CA GLN A 108 -21.02 -23.13 -16.12
C GLN A 108 -20.88 -21.94 -17.08
N ILE A 109 -19.93 -21.05 -16.80
CA ILE A 109 -19.63 -19.88 -17.64
C ILE A 109 -18.30 -20.09 -18.39
N ILE A 110 -17.40 -20.87 -17.80
CA ILE A 110 -16.06 -21.12 -18.31
C ILE A 110 -16.08 -22.33 -19.21
N ALA A 111 -15.52 -22.19 -20.40
CA ALA A 111 -15.32 -23.32 -21.31
C ALA A 111 -14.33 -24.32 -20.68
N PRO A 112 -14.73 -25.56 -20.42
CA PRO A 112 -13.89 -26.55 -19.76
C PRO A 112 -12.74 -27.02 -20.67
N ASP A 113 -12.95 -26.99 -21.97
CA ASP A 113 -12.04 -27.47 -23.01
C ASP A 113 -12.11 -26.61 -24.27
N ASP A 114 -11.41 -27.04 -25.31
CA ASP A 114 -11.41 -26.39 -26.63
C ASP A 114 -12.72 -26.59 -27.44
N ALA A 115 -13.65 -27.37 -26.97
CA ALA A 115 -14.89 -27.67 -27.66
C ALA A 115 -16.12 -26.91 -27.15
N GLY A 116 -16.09 -26.37 -25.92
CA GLY A 116 -17.22 -25.69 -25.27
C GLY A 116 -17.37 -24.23 -25.64
N LYS A 117 -18.61 -23.72 -25.72
CA LYS A 117 -18.90 -22.27 -25.71
C LYS A 117 -18.53 -21.67 -24.37
N GLY A 118 -18.27 -20.36 -24.28
CA GLY A 118 -18.12 -19.65 -23.05
C GLY A 118 -16.78 -18.92 -22.91
N VAL A 119 -16.51 -18.46 -21.72
CA VAL A 119 -15.32 -17.69 -21.39
C VAL A 119 -14.09 -18.58 -21.39
N LEU A 120 -13.04 -18.19 -22.10
CA LEU A 120 -11.76 -18.89 -22.06
C LEU A 120 -10.99 -18.57 -20.78
N ARG A 121 -10.25 -19.56 -20.27
CA ARG A 121 -9.41 -19.38 -19.06
C ARG A 121 -8.25 -18.45 -19.32
N GLU A 122 -7.65 -18.58 -20.51
CA GLU A 122 -6.50 -17.80 -20.90
C GLU A 122 -6.89 -16.35 -21.21
N VAL A 123 -6.04 -15.43 -20.81
CA VAL A 123 -6.18 -14.01 -21.09
C VAL A 123 -5.20 -13.59 -22.16
N LEU A 124 -5.61 -12.70 -23.04
CA LEU A 124 -4.75 -12.13 -24.05
C LEU A 124 -4.05 -10.88 -23.48
N GLY A 125 -2.75 -10.86 -23.60
CA GLY A 125 -1.95 -9.69 -23.22
C GLY A 125 -2.14 -8.52 -24.17
N THR A 126 -1.43 -7.44 -23.87
CA THR A 126 -1.35 -6.22 -24.67
C THR A 126 -0.82 -6.53 -26.07
N GLY A 127 -1.37 -5.87 -27.06
CA GLY A 127 -0.91 -5.97 -28.46
C GLY A 127 -2.02 -6.28 -29.45
N LYS A 128 -1.63 -6.48 -30.70
CA LYS A 128 -2.53 -6.77 -31.80
C LYS A 128 -2.74 -8.27 -31.94
N HIS A 129 -3.99 -8.70 -31.85
CA HIS A 129 -4.38 -10.11 -31.94
C HIS A 129 -5.31 -10.35 -33.10
N ARG A 130 -4.99 -11.35 -33.93
CA ARG A 130 -5.79 -11.77 -35.08
C ARG A 130 -6.91 -12.68 -34.61
N ILE A 131 -8.02 -12.10 -34.19
CA ILE A 131 -9.15 -12.82 -33.61
C ILE A 131 -10.35 -12.69 -34.54
N ASN A 132 -11.00 -13.82 -34.82
CA ASN A 132 -12.22 -13.80 -35.56
C ASN A 132 -13.38 -13.27 -34.69
N PRO A 133 -13.98 -12.09 -34.98
CA PRO A 133 -15.03 -11.49 -34.15
C PRO A 133 -16.36 -12.24 -34.21
N TYR A 134 -16.56 -13.10 -35.23
CA TYR A 134 -17.72 -13.99 -35.30
C TYR A 134 -17.57 -15.20 -34.37
N ALA A 135 -16.35 -15.68 -34.23
CA ALA A 135 -16.03 -16.82 -33.37
C ALA A 135 -15.87 -16.43 -31.90
N TYR A 136 -15.33 -15.26 -31.66
CA TYR A 136 -15.02 -14.79 -30.30
C TYR A 136 -15.56 -13.38 -30.06
N GLU A 137 -16.05 -13.16 -28.85
CA GLU A 137 -16.30 -11.83 -28.30
C GLU A 137 -15.11 -11.46 -27.43
N VAL A 138 -14.55 -10.27 -27.65
CA VAL A 138 -13.39 -9.78 -26.93
C VAL A 138 -13.85 -8.81 -25.87
N LYS A 139 -13.61 -9.11 -24.61
CA LYS A 139 -13.88 -8.22 -23.48
C LYS A 139 -12.56 -7.71 -22.90
N ILE A 140 -12.39 -6.39 -22.93
CA ILE A 140 -11.16 -5.74 -22.47
C ILE A 140 -11.34 -5.30 -21.03
N PHE A 141 -10.35 -5.59 -20.20
CA PHE A 141 -10.28 -5.23 -18.78
C PHE A 141 -8.96 -4.54 -18.49
N ASP A 142 -8.94 -3.75 -17.41
CA ASP A 142 -7.73 -3.12 -16.94
C ASP A 142 -6.85 -4.11 -16.16
N ASP A 143 -5.53 -4.01 -16.33
CA ASP A 143 -4.57 -4.76 -15.53
C ASP A 143 -4.72 -4.37 -14.04
N ILE A 144 -4.73 -5.36 -13.17
CA ILE A 144 -4.79 -5.13 -11.72
C ILE A 144 -3.40 -4.72 -11.24
N LYS A 145 -3.28 -3.47 -10.81
CA LYS A 145 -2.05 -2.91 -10.26
C LYS A 145 -2.10 -2.97 -8.74
N ILE A 146 -1.19 -3.74 -8.17
CA ILE A 146 -1.01 -3.83 -6.72
C ILE A 146 0.19 -2.98 -6.34
N MET A 147 -0.06 -1.94 -5.55
CA MET A 147 0.98 -1.03 -5.08
C MET A 147 1.76 -1.65 -3.93
N PRO A 148 3.01 -1.22 -3.68
CA PRO A 148 3.77 -1.61 -2.49
C PRO A 148 2.96 -1.36 -1.21
N GLY A 149 2.94 -2.35 -0.32
CA GLY A 149 2.17 -2.30 0.91
C GLY A 149 0.71 -2.75 0.77
N PHE A 150 0.32 -3.24 -0.41
CA PHE A 150 -0.97 -3.90 -0.64
C PHE A 150 -0.76 -5.32 -1.12
N VAL A 151 -1.71 -6.17 -0.81
CA VAL A 151 -1.79 -7.52 -1.37
C VAL A 151 -3.17 -7.76 -1.98
N GLY A 152 -3.20 -8.59 -3.02
CA GLY A 152 -4.44 -8.99 -3.66
C GLY A 152 -4.93 -10.34 -3.12
N VAL A 153 -6.04 -10.34 -2.42
CA VAL A 153 -6.73 -11.58 -2.01
C VAL A 153 -7.56 -12.09 -3.17
N VAL A 154 -7.26 -13.29 -3.62
CA VAL A 154 -7.90 -13.93 -4.77
C VAL A 154 -9.04 -14.82 -4.32
N THR A 155 -10.23 -14.56 -4.86
CA THR A 155 -11.39 -15.44 -4.67
C THR A 155 -11.75 -16.08 -6.00
N SER A 156 -11.71 -17.41 -6.09
CA SER A 156 -12.19 -18.15 -7.25
C SER A 156 -13.72 -18.17 -7.28
N LEU A 157 -14.28 -17.67 -8.38
CA LEU A 157 -15.73 -17.63 -8.63
C LEU A 157 -16.24 -18.91 -9.28
N THR A 158 -15.32 -19.71 -9.84
CA THR A 158 -15.62 -20.89 -10.65
C THR A 158 -14.84 -22.10 -10.15
N GLY A 159 -15.37 -23.27 -10.40
CA GLY A 159 -14.77 -24.54 -9.98
C GLY A 159 -15.75 -25.40 -9.18
N ASP A 160 -15.26 -26.47 -8.62
CA ASP A 160 -16.06 -27.37 -7.80
C ASP A 160 -16.44 -26.72 -6.46
N ASP A 161 -17.64 -27.01 -5.99
CA ASP A 161 -18.06 -26.54 -4.68
C ASP A 161 -17.26 -27.19 -3.56
N ILE A 162 -17.04 -26.45 -2.46
CA ILE A 162 -16.26 -26.89 -1.29
C ILE A 162 -16.76 -28.24 -0.74
N PHE A 163 -18.07 -28.46 -0.82
CA PHE A 163 -18.73 -29.65 -0.25
C PHE A 163 -18.74 -30.87 -1.20
N SER A 164 -18.36 -30.71 -2.47
CA SER A 164 -18.44 -31.78 -3.48
C SER A 164 -17.24 -32.74 -3.48
N GLY A 165 -16.24 -32.57 -2.66
CA GLY A 165 -14.96 -33.23 -2.82
C GLY A 165 -14.40 -34.06 -1.67
N LYS A 166 -13.37 -34.84 -2.02
CA LYS A 166 -12.62 -35.76 -1.19
C LYS A 166 -11.92 -35.12 0.02
N ALA A 167 -11.76 -35.91 1.06
CA ALA A 167 -11.50 -35.58 2.46
C ALA A 167 -10.21 -34.81 2.85
N ASN A 168 -9.32 -34.44 1.95
CA ASN A 168 -7.96 -33.97 2.29
C ASN A 168 -7.69 -32.50 1.94
N ASP A 169 -8.69 -31.65 1.96
CA ASP A 169 -8.56 -30.29 1.49
C ASP A 169 -8.41 -29.26 2.62
N LEU A 170 -7.61 -28.23 2.37
CA LEU A 170 -7.45 -27.03 3.22
C LEU A 170 -8.80 -26.45 3.65
N SER A 171 -9.83 -26.58 2.80
CA SER A 171 -11.19 -26.14 3.08
C SER A 171 -11.85 -26.85 4.26
N ARG A 172 -11.48 -28.11 4.57
CA ARG A 172 -11.99 -28.81 5.75
C ARG A 172 -11.36 -28.32 7.06
N GLN A 173 -10.12 -27.87 7.00
CA GLN A 173 -9.44 -27.31 8.18
C GLN A 173 -9.85 -25.86 8.46
N ASN A 174 -10.08 -25.05 7.41
CA ASN A 174 -10.34 -23.62 7.50
C ASN A 174 -11.73 -23.19 7.01
N GLY A 175 -12.57 -24.12 6.53
CA GLY A 175 -13.96 -23.87 6.12
C GLY A 175 -14.20 -23.12 4.82
N PHE A 176 -13.25 -22.34 4.33
CA PHE A 176 -13.42 -21.44 3.17
C PHE A 176 -12.18 -21.26 2.30
N LEU A 177 -10.95 -21.55 2.81
CA LEU A 177 -9.74 -21.52 1.99
C LEU A 177 -9.71 -22.75 1.10
N VAL A 178 -9.56 -22.54 -0.20
CA VAL A 178 -9.65 -23.58 -1.20
C VAL A 178 -8.39 -23.69 -2.03
N GLY A 179 -8.06 -24.92 -2.42
CA GLY A 179 -7.01 -25.16 -3.40
C GLY A 179 -7.42 -24.79 -4.82
N PRO A 180 -6.48 -24.87 -5.76
CA PRO A 180 -6.73 -24.57 -7.17
C PRO A 180 -7.89 -25.40 -7.74
N GLY A 181 -8.74 -24.78 -8.57
CA GLY A 181 -9.86 -25.44 -9.24
C GLY A 181 -11.17 -25.50 -8.46
N ARG A 182 -11.21 -24.95 -7.24
CA ARG A 182 -12.42 -24.86 -6.41
C ARG A 182 -12.89 -23.43 -6.20
N LYS A 183 -14.19 -23.25 -5.97
CA LYS A 183 -14.79 -21.96 -5.62
C LYS A 183 -14.44 -21.61 -4.19
N GLY A 184 -13.98 -20.37 -3.96
CA GLY A 184 -13.67 -19.84 -2.64
C GLY A 184 -12.40 -19.01 -2.63
N VAL A 185 -12.00 -18.58 -1.42
CA VAL A 185 -10.81 -17.78 -1.23
C VAL A 185 -9.55 -18.63 -1.33
N GLN A 186 -8.60 -18.19 -2.13
CA GLN A 186 -7.32 -18.87 -2.27
C GLN A 186 -6.35 -18.48 -1.16
N PRO A 187 -5.51 -19.41 -0.67
CA PRO A 187 -4.55 -19.13 0.38
C PRO A 187 -3.39 -18.25 -0.09
N GLU A 188 -3.09 -18.29 -1.38
CA GLU A 188 -2.02 -17.48 -1.96
C GLU A 188 -2.54 -16.08 -2.34
N VAL A 189 -1.78 -15.06 -1.95
CA VAL A 189 -2.05 -13.67 -2.29
C VAL A 189 -1.23 -13.23 -3.48
N LEU A 190 -1.77 -12.30 -4.25
CA LEU A 190 -1.01 -11.59 -5.29
C LEU A 190 -0.16 -10.51 -4.62
N LYS A 191 1.12 -10.56 -4.88
CA LYS A 191 2.09 -9.57 -4.41
C LYS A 191 2.05 -8.30 -5.25
N GLU A 192 2.83 -7.31 -4.85
CA GLU A 192 3.00 -6.07 -5.60
C GLU A 192 3.38 -6.32 -7.07
N GLY A 193 2.82 -5.52 -7.94
CA GLY A 193 3.05 -5.64 -9.39
C GLY A 193 1.78 -5.52 -10.22
N THR A 194 1.91 -5.83 -11.50
CA THR A 194 0.79 -5.82 -12.45
C THR A 194 0.36 -7.25 -12.75
N HIS A 195 -0.89 -7.56 -12.47
CA HIS A 195 -1.45 -8.89 -12.63
C HIS A 195 -2.61 -8.86 -13.62
N ARG A 196 -2.66 -9.88 -14.46
CA ARG A 196 -3.73 -10.12 -15.42
C ARG A 196 -4.56 -11.30 -14.96
N VAL A 197 -5.67 -10.99 -14.36
CA VAL A 197 -6.53 -11.99 -13.73
C VAL A 197 -7.88 -11.98 -14.42
N ASN A 198 -8.32 -13.12 -14.93
CA ASN A 198 -9.60 -13.24 -15.58
C ASN A 198 -10.75 -12.97 -14.59
N PRO A 199 -11.52 -11.86 -14.74
CA PRO A 199 -12.54 -11.45 -13.78
C PRO A 199 -13.78 -12.36 -13.76
N PHE A 200 -13.94 -13.23 -14.76
CA PHE A 200 -14.98 -14.26 -14.78
C PHE A 200 -14.62 -15.47 -13.93
N ILE A 201 -13.33 -15.66 -13.67
CA ILE A 201 -12.82 -16.79 -12.89
C ILE A 201 -12.47 -16.35 -11.48
N TYR A 202 -11.85 -15.19 -11.34
CA TYR A 202 -11.32 -14.70 -10.07
C TYR A 202 -11.77 -13.28 -9.77
N SER A 203 -12.08 -13.04 -8.54
CA SER A 203 -12.21 -11.70 -7.96
C SER A 203 -10.99 -11.40 -7.10
N VAL A 204 -10.47 -10.19 -7.19
CA VAL A 204 -9.30 -9.76 -6.42
C VAL A 204 -9.69 -8.58 -5.52
N ALA A 205 -9.58 -8.79 -4.22
CA ALA A 205 -9.76 -7.74 -3.22
C ALA A 205 -8.40 -7.23 -2.75
N LEU A 206 -8.18 -5.92 -2.82
CA LEU A 206 -6.95 -5.30 -2.35
C LEU A 206 -7.02 -5.10 -0.84
N VAL A 207 -6.03 -5.63 -0.13
CA VAL A 207 -5.87 -5.49 1.33
C VAL A 207 -4.61 -4.70 1.60
N ASN A 208 -4.74 -3.64 2.39
CA ASN A 208 -3.61 -2.84 2.85
C ASN A 208 -2.90 -3.58 4.00
N ILE A 209 -1.62 -3.91 3.82
CA ILE A 209 -0.78 -4.56 4.83
C ILE A 209 0.18 -3.61 5.53
N GLN A 210 0.15 -2.32 5.17
CA GLN A 210 0.97 -1.30 5.82
C GLN A 210 0.50 -1.07 7.25
N SER A 211 1.40 -0.50 8.06
CA SER A 211 1.04 -0.07 9.41
C SER A 211 -0.02 1.03 9.35
N GLN A 212 -1.13 0.78 10.02
CA GLN A 212 -2.25 1.70 10.15
C GLN A 212 -2.30 2.21 11.59
N ARG A 213 -2.72 3.46 11.72
CA ARG A 213 -2.89 4.10 13.02
C ARG A 213 -4.36 4.50 13.18
N HIS A 214 -4.94 4.07 14.29
CA HIS A 214 -6.29 4.50 14.69
C HIS A 214 -6.22 5.21 16.03
N GLU A 215 -6.95 6.33 16.13
CA GLU A 215 -7.05 7.11 17.36
C GLU A 215 -8.39 6.83 18.04
N PHE A 216 -8.31 6.43 19.30
CA PHE A 216 -9.47 6.35 20.18
C PHE A 216 -9.70 7.72 20.80
N SER A 217 -10.64 8.49 20.27
CA SER A 217 -10.98 9.82 20.75
C SER A 217 -12.46 10.13 20.51
N GLY A 218 -13.03 11.01 21.29
CA GLY A 218 -14.44 11.40 21.16
C GLY A 218 -15.39 10.22 21.30
N ASP A 219 -16.16 9.89 20.25
CA ASP A 219 -17.15 8.80 20.26
C ASP A 219 -16.51 7.41 20.32
N ASP A 220 -15.28 7.27 19.79
CA ASP A 220 -14.52 6.03 19.83
C ASP A 220 -13.61 5.92 21.08
N ALA A 221 -13.69 6.88 22.02
CA ALA A 221 -12.93 6.82 23.25
C ALA A 221 -13.30 5.59 24.08
N ILE A 222 -12.30 5.01 24.74
CA ILE A 222 -12.47 3.80 25.54
C ILE A 222 -13.11 4.16 26.87
N THR A 223 -14.41 3.93 27.03
CA THR A 223 -15.15 4.23 28.24
C THR A 223 -15.42 2.99 29.06
N PHE A 224 -15.21 3.07 30.36
CA PHE A 224 -15.54 2.01 31.31
C PHE A 224 -15.84 2.56 32.71
N LEU A 225 -16.45 1.72 33.54
CA LEU A 225 -16.70 2.03 34.94
C LEU A 225 -15.54 1.46 35.79
N THR A 226 -15.03 2.29 36.70
CA THR A 226 -14.04 1.89 37.69
C THR A 226 -14.68 1.14 38.85
N GLN A 227 -13.86 0.56 39.75
CA GLN A 227 -14.32 -0.12 40.96
C GLN A 227 -15.20 0.79 41.84
N ASP A 228 -14.89 2.09 41.87
CA ASP A 228 -15.59 3.11 42.64
C ASP A 228 -16.87 3.58 41.98
N GLY A 229 -17.25 2.99 40.81
CA GLY A 229 -18.48 3.33 40.08
C GLY A 229 -18.39 4.59 39.21
N PHE A 230 -17.21 5.16 39.01
CA PHE A 230 -17.02 6.34 38.17
C PHE A 230 -16.73 5.95 36.72
N GLN A 231 -17.30 6.70 35.78
CA GLN A 231 -17.01 6.52 34.37
C GLN A 231 -15.71 7.23 34.03
N VAL A 232 -14.73 6.46 33.53
CA VAL A 232 -13.46 6.95 33.02
C VAL A 232 -13.41 6.77 31.52
N SER A 233 -12.89 7.76 30.82
CA SER A 233 -12.67 7.75 29.38
C SER A 233 -11.16 7.78 29.11
N LEU A 234 -10.67 6.81 28.34
CA LEU A 234 -9.28 6.75 27.88
C LEU A 234 -9.21 7.14 26.40
N GLU A 235 -8.33 8.08 26.11
CA GLU A 235 -7.93 8.41 24.75
C GLU A 235 -6.57 7.85 24.43
N GLY A 236 -6.40 7.35 23.22
CA GLY A 236 -5.15 6.74 22.84
C GLY A 236 -5.06 6.42 21.36
N THR A 237 -4.03 5.71 21.00
CA THR A 237 -3.79 5.27 19.63
C THR A 237 -3.38 3.81 19.62
N VAL A 238 -3.83 3.10 18.60
CA VAL A 238 -3.34 1.76 18.25
C VAL A 238 -2.71 1.78 16.88
N GLU A 239 -1.54 1.20 16.76
CA GLU A 239 -0.88 0.96 15.49
C GLU A 239 -0.89 -0.54 15.22
N PHE A 240 -1.33 -0.91 14.03
CA PHE A 240 -1.45 -2.30 13.63
C PHE A 240 -1.22 -2.46 12.13
N ASN A 241 -0.85 -3.65 11.73
CA ASN A 241 -0.76 -4.06 10.34
C ASN A 241 -1.33 -5.47 10.17
N ILE A 242 -1.57 -5.86 8.93
CA ILE A 242 -2.10 -7.18 8.60
C ILE A 242 -0.94 -8.07 8.16
N ASP A 243 -0.93 -9.31 8.65
CA ASP A 243 0.00 -10.35 8.18
C ASP A 243 -0.40 -10.78 6.77
N GLU A 244 0.53 -10.69 5.82
CA GLU A 244 0.33 -11.08 4.42
C GLU A 244 -0.26 -12.49 4.28
N THR A 245 0.23 -13.43 5.07
CA THR A 245 -0.18 -14.84 5.01
C THR A 245 -1.61 -15.07 5.51
N MET A 246 -2.08 -14.22 6.41
CA MET A 246 -3.40 -14.31 7.00
C MET A 246 -4.43 -13.40 6.34
N ALA A 247 -4.00 -12.54 5.40
CA ALA A 247 -4.88 -11.62 4.69
C ALA A 247 -6.08 -12.29 3.99
N PRO A 248 -5.97 -13.48 3.36
CA PRO A 248 -7.11 -14.17 2.77
C PRO A 248 -8.17 -14.56 3.80
N ARG A 249 -7.71 -15.07 4.94
CA ARG A 249 -8.60 -15.45 6.04
C ARG A 249 -9.28 -14.23 6.65
N LEU A 250 -8.52 -13.21 6.93
CA LEU A 250 -9.00 -11.98 7.53
C LEU A 250 -10.05 -11.29 6.65
N SER A 251 -9.78 -11.18 5.35
CA SER A 251 -10.70 -10.58 4.38
C SER A 251 -12.03 -11.35 4.30
N HIS A 252 -12.01 -12.67 4.43
CA HIS A 252 -13.22 -13.49 4.39
C HIS A 252 -14.01 -13.44 5.71
N GLU A 253 -13.34 -13.61 6.85
CA GLU A 253 -14.01 -13.75 8.16
C GLU A 253 -14.39 -12.40 8.77
N VAL A 254 -13.60 -11.36 8.57
CA VAL A 254 -13.80 -10.05 9.20
C VAL A 254 -14.29 -9.01 8.19
N GLY A 255 -13.62 -8.92 7.05
CA GLY A 255 -13.96 -7.99 5.98
C GLY A 255 -12.83 -7.03 5.63
N ASN A 256 -13.18 -5.76 5.43
CA ASN A 256 -12.24 -4.70 5.05
C ASN A 256 -11.54 -4.09 6.30
N MET A 257 -10.70 -3.08 6.09
CA MET A 257 -9.94 -2.41 7.15
C MET A 257 -10.85 -1.76 8.22
N GLU A 258 -11.96 -1.17 7.81
CA GLU A 258 -12.94 -0.58 8.74
C GLU A 258 -13.64 -1.65 9.57
N ASP A 259 -13.94 -2.79 8.97
CA ASP A 259 -14.51 -3.94 9.66
C ASP A 259 -13.57 -4.50 10.71
N ILE A 260 -12.26 -4.56 10.42
CA ILE A 260 -11.24 -4.99 11.38
C ILE A 260 -11.26 -4.09 12.61
N LEU A 261 -11.31 -2.78 12.41
CA LEU A 261 -11.41 -1.83 13.50
C LEU A 261 -12.70 -2.04 14.30
N LYS A 262 -13.85 -2.02 13.63
CA LYS A 262 -15.18 -2.04 14.29
C LYS A 262 -15.54 -3.40 14.89
N LYS A 263 -15.13 -4.50 14.25
CA LYS A 263 -15.54 -5.86 14.67
C LYS A 263 -14.51 -6.56 15.54
N LEU A 264 -13.22 -6.22 15.42
CA LEU A 264 -12.16 -6.92 16.11
C LEU A 264 -11.44 -6.03 17.15
N ILE A 265 -10.87 -4.90 16.73
CA ILE A 265 -10.02 -4.09 17.59
C ILE A 265 -10.85 -3.34 18.64
N LEU A 266 -11.83 -2.53 18.23
CA LEU A 266 -12.66 -1.75 19.16
C LEU A 266 -13.37 -2.61 20.22
N PRO A 267 -14.06 -3.71 19.86
CA PRO A 267 -14.70 -4.56 20.85
C PRO A 267 -13.71 -5.22 21.82
N SER A 268 -12.52 -5.57 21.33
CA SER A 268 -11.46 -6.16 22.16
C SER A 268 -10.92 -5.14 23.16
N VAL A 269 -10.69 -3.90 22.71
CA VAL A 269 -10.22 -2.80 23.57
C VAL A 269 -11.25 -2.45 24.63
N HIS A 270 -12.51 -2.27 24.23
CA HIS A 270 -13.61 -1.99 25.16
C HIS A 270 -13.85 -3.14 26.16
N GLY A 271 -13.78 -4.39 25.65
CA GLY A 271 -13.90 -5.56 26.51
C GLY A 271 -12.81 -5.65 27.58
N PHE A 272 -11.56 -5.46 27.17
CA PHE A 272 -10.43 -5.41 28.08
C PHE A 272 -10.57 -4.27 29.10
N ALA A 273 -10.84 -3.06 28.60
CA ALA A 273 -10.95 -1.88 29.44
C ALA A 273 -12.06 -2.04 30.49
N ARG A 274 -13.18 -2.64 30.14
CA ARG A 274 -14.29 -2.92 31.06
C ARG A 274 -13.87 -3.94 32.14
N ILE A 275 -13.16 -5.00 31.77
CA ILE A 275 -12.76 -6.06 32.71
C ILE A 275 -11.62 -5.58 33.60
N GLU A 276 -10.56 -5.03 33.06
CA GLU A 276 -9.38 -4.63 33.83
C GLU A 276 -9.55 -3.25 34.49
N GLY A 277 -10.32 -2.36 33.85
CA GLY A 277 -10.64 -1.05 34.40
C GLY A 277 -11.54 -1.10 35.64
N SER A 278 -12.49 -2.03 35.68
CA SER A 278 -13.37 -2.21 36.84
C SER A 278 -12.67 -2.80 38.08
N LYS A 279 -11.43 -3.26 37.96
CA LYS A 279 -10.63 -3.77 39.10
C LYS A 279 -9.91 -2.68 39.89
N LYS A 280 -9.85 -1.46 39.36
CA LYS A 280 -9.11 -0.33 39.92
C LYS A 280 -10.00 0.86 40.17
N GLY A 281 -9.64 1.68 41.17
CA GLY A 281 -10.32 2.93 41.43
C GLY A 281 -9.91 4.03 40.44
N ALA A 282 -10.80 5.02 40.24
CA ALA A 282 -10.57 6.13 39.29
C ALA A 282 -9.29 6.93 39.65
N THR A 283 -8.99 7.07 40.93
CA THR A 283 -7.80 7.78 41.43
C THR A 283 -6.48 7.09 41.03
N GLU A 284 -6.48 5.75 40.94
CA GLU A 284 -5.28 4.98 40.56
C GLU A 284 -4.88 5.17 39.10
N PHE A 285 -5.84 5.44 38.21
CA PHE A 285 -5.54 5.71 36.81
C PHE A 285 -4.84 7.03 36.55
N ILE A 286 -4.97 8.00 37.50
CA ILE A 286 -4.31 9.30 37.40
C ILE A 286 -2.86 9.20 37.84
N ILE A 287 -2.54 8.26 38.72
CA ILE A 287 -1.18 8.02 39.23
C ILE A 287 -0.43 7.21 38.14
N GLY A 288 0.68 7.73 37.66
CA GLY A 288 1.39 7.27 36.44
C GLY A 288 1.73 5.78 36.33
N GLU A 289 2.02 5.09 37.46
CA GLU A 289 2.36 3.65 37.43
C GLU A 289 1.21 2.76 36.98
N SER A 290 -0.01 3.02 37.44
CA SER A 290 -1.19 2.23 37.04
C SER A 290 -1.56 2.42 35.58
N ARG A 291 -1.32 3.61 35.03
CA ARG A 291 -1.51 3.89 33.59
C ARG A 291 -0.55 3.06 32.73
N GLN A 292 0.73 3.03 33.10
CA GLN A 292 1.73 2.25 32.34
C GLN A 292 1.45 0.75 32.42
N LEU A 293 1.06 0.26 33.59
CA LEU A 293 0.68 -1.14 33.76
C LEU A 293 -0.56 -1.50 32.92
N PHE A 294 -1.59 -0.66 32.93
CA PHE A 294 -2.79 -0.86 32.14
C PHE A 294 -2.48 -0.86 30.64
N GLN A 295 -1.66 0.10 30.18
CA GLN A 295 -1.23 0.16 28.78
C GLN A 295 -0.47 -1.12 28.36
N SER A 296 0.46 -1.59 29.18
CA SER A 296 1.25 -2.80 28.87
C SER A 296 0.39 -4.06 28.85
N GLN A 297 -0.59 -4.15 29.73
CA GLN A 297 -1.54 -5.26 29.77
C GLN A 297 -2.47 -5.22 28.56
N LEU A 298 -2.96 -4.03 28.17
CA LEU A 298 -3.78 -3.83 26.97
C LEU A 298 -3.01 -4.20 25.71
N ASP A 299 -1.76 -3.76 25.56
CA ASP A 299 -0.89 -4.09 24.44
C ASP A 299 -0.72 -5.61 24.33
N LYS A 300 -0.38 -6.28 25.43
CA LYS A 300 -0.23 -7.72 25.46
C LYS A 300 -1.53 -8.46 25.10
N PHE A 301 -2.65 -8.05 25.67
CA PHE A 301 -3.95 -8.64 25.41
C PHE A 301 -4.36 -8.51 23.94
N LEU A 302 -4.18 -7.31 23.37
CA LEU A 302 -4.50 -7.07 21.95
C LEU A 302 -3.58 -7.87 21.04
N ARG A 303 -2.29 -7.95 21.31
CA ARG A 303 -1.35 -8.77 20.54
C ARG A 303 -1.77 -10.24 20.53
N GLU A 304 -2.15 -10.78 21.67
CA GLU A 304 -2.54 -12.21 21.78
C GLU A 304 -3.89 -12.49 21.06
N ASN A 305 -4.87 -11.61 21.21
CA ASN A 305 -6.20 -11.79 20.61
C ASN A 305 -6.23 -11.50 19.12
N CYS A 306 -5.61 -10.40 18.68
CA CYS A 306 -5.65 -9.99 17.28
C CYS A 306 -4.75 -10.87 16.40
N ARG A 307 -3.67 -11.43 16.95
CA ARG A 307 -2.76 -12.33 16.22
C ARG A 307 -3.46 -13.57 15.67
N LYS A 308 -4.47 -14.07 16.35
CA LYS A 308 -5.28 -15.24 15.90
C LYS A 308 -5.98 -14.97 14.56
N TRP A 309 -6.26 -13.71 14.30
CA TRP A 309 -6.93 -13.24 13.08
C TRP A 309 -5.95 -12.71 12.03
N GLY A 310 -4.65 -12.72 12.32
CA GLY A 310 -3.63 -12.20 11.40
C GLY A 310 -3.45 -10.67 11.49
N VAL A 311 -3.95 -10.04 12.54
CA VAL A 311 -3.70 -8.64 12.81
C VAL A 311 -2.55 -8.54 13.83
N VAL A 312 -1.49 -7.86 13.42
CA VAL A 312 -0.29 -7.65 14.24
C VAL A 312 -0.39 -6.26 14.85
N ILE A 313 -0.45 -6.19 16.17
CA ILE A 313 -0.43 -4.92 16.90
C ILE A 313 1.03 -4.50 17.09
N ASN A 314 1.38 -3.34 16.54
CA ASN A 314 2.71 -2.78 16.63
C ASN A 314 2.90 -2.04 17.96
N SER A 315 1.98 -1.12 18.25
CA SER A 315 2.02 -0.35 19.50
C SER A 315 0.61 0.04 19.95
N VAL A 316 0.44 0.17 21.26
CA VAL A 316 -0.75 0.75 21.88
C VAL A 316 -0.28 1.85 22.82
N LEU A 317 -0.78 3.06 22.63
CA LEU A 317 -0.43 4.21 23.43
C LEU A 317 -1.70 4.84 24.02
N ILE A 318 -1.73 4.98 25.32
CA ILE A 318 -2.76 5.76 26.03
C ILE A 318 -2.25 7.20 26.13
N ARG A 319 -2.97 8.12 25.48
CA ARG A 319 -2.59 9.54 25.44
C ARG A 319 -3.13 10.31 26.64
N ASP A 320 -4.42 10.18 26.87
CA ASP A 320 -5.10 10.92 27.93
C ASP A 320 -6.11 10.05 28.70
N ILE A 321 -6.37 10.44 29.94
CA ILE A 321 -7.34 9.81 30.82
C ILE A 321 -8.28 10.90 31.33
N ILE A 322 -9.49 10.88 30.81
CA ILE A 322 -10.52 11.84 31.18
C ILE A 322 -11.36 11.23 32.29
N VAL A 323 -11.31 11.86 33.45
CA VAL A 323 -12.14 11.51 34.62
C VAL A 323 -13.25 12.54 34.80
N PRO A 324 -14.37 12.18 35.42
CA PRO A 324 -15.43 13.14 35.77
C PRO A 324 -14.89 14.29 36.64
N GLN A 325 -15.47 15.48 36.44
CA GLN A 325 -15.03 16.69 37.16
C GLN A 325 -15.09 16.53 38.70
N GLU A 326 -16.08 15.80 39.18
CA GLU A 326 -16.24 15.48 40.61
C GLU A 326 -15.02 14.79 41.19
N ILE A 327 -14.42 13.85 40.46
CA ILE A 327 -13.21 13.13 40.86
C ILE A 327 -11.98 14.05 40.79
N ALA A 328 -11.89 14.83 39.70
CA ALA A 328 -10.81 15.79 39.53
C ALA A 328 -10.81 16.82 40.67
N GLU A 329 -11.97 17.27 41.14
CA GLU A 329 -12.11 18.16 42.30
C GLU A 329 -11.74 17.47 43.60
N ILE A 330 -12.15 16.24 43.85
CA ILE A 330 -11.78 15.47 45.04
C ILE A 330 -10.27 15.28 45.12
N ILE A 331 -9.64 14.94 44.00
CA ILE A 331 -8.17 14.77 43.94
C ILE A 331 -7.48 16.10 44.16
N ARG A 332 -7.94 17.18 43.55
CA ARG A 332 -7.41 18.51 43.72
C ARG A 332 -7.50 18.95 45.21
N ASN A 333 -8.68 18.73 45.81
CA ASN A 333 -8.88 19.06 47.21
C ASN A 333 -8.00 18.21 48.14
N ARG A 334 -7.83 16.93 47.82
CA ARG A 334 -6.92 16.04 48.56
C ARG A 334 -5.46 16.50 48.44
N GLU A 335 -5.03 16.86 47.24
CA GLU A 335 -3.67 17.32 46.99
C GLU A 335 -3.42 18.68 47.70
N LEU A 336 -4.39 19.60 47.62
CA LEU A 336 -4.35 20.84 48.36
C LEU A 336 -4.26 20.57 49.88
N ALA A 337 -5.09 19.69 50.42
CA ALA A 337 -5.07 19.32 51.83
C ALA A 337 -3.73 18.67 52.22
N GLN A 338 -3.12 17.86 51.36
CA GLN A 338 -1.78 17.30 51.60
C GLN A 338 -0.68 18.37 51.55
N GLN A 339 -0.77 19.33 50.62
CA GLN A 339 0.15 20.45 50.56
C GLN A 339 0.03 21.34 51.79
N GLU A 340 -1.21 21.64 52.21
CA GLU A 340 -1.45 22.38 53.45
C GLU A 340 -0.93 21.62 54.68
N ALA A 341 -1.18 20.30 54.74
CA ALA A 341 -0.66 19.49 55.83
C ALA A 341 0.90 19.48 55.89
N ARG A 342 1.56 19.42 54.71
CA ARG A 342 3.02 19.55 54.64
C ARG A 342 3.49 20.91 55.05
N LYS A 343 2.80 21.96 54.60
CA LYS A 343 3.09 23.34 54.98
C LYS A 343 2.95 23.53 56.48
N TYR A 344 1.85 23.07 57.09
CA TYR A 344 1.65 23.11 58.53
C TYR A 344 2.69 22.27 59.29
N ALA A 345 3.10 21.10 58.74
CA ALA A 345 4.17 20.31 59.33
C ALA A 345 5.51 21.05 59.31
N GLU A 346 5.83 21.74 58.20
CA GLU A 346 7.01 22.60 58.11
C GLU A 346 6.93 23.81 59.04
N GLU A 347 5.75 24.47 59.14
CA GLU A 347 5.53 25.57 60.06
C GLU A 347 5.65 25.13 61.53
N ILE A 348 5.11 23.93 61.85
CA ILE A 348 5.30 23.36 63.26
C ILE A 348 6.76 23.04 63.53
N GLU A 349 7.49 22.50 62.53
CA GLU A 349 8.91 22.19 62.66
C GLU A 349 9.74 23.48 62.83
N GLN A 350 9.43 24.53 62.08
CA GLN A 350 10.00 25.84 62.22
C GLN A 350 9.66 26.46 63.59
N ALA A 351 8.37 26.42 63.99
CA ALA A 351 7.97 26.92 65.29
C ALA A 351 8.63 26.16 66.50
N ARG A 352 8.77 24.82 66.34
CA ARG A 352 9.55 24.01 67.29
C ARG A 352 11.01 24.39 67.32
N SER A 353 11.59 24.56 66.10
CA SER A 353 12.99 25.01 65.98
C SER A 353 13.21 26.40 66.61
N GLU A 354 12.27 27.34 66.36
CA GLU A 354 12.26 28.65 66.91
C GLU A 354 12.07 28.64 68.49
N ALA A 355 11.13 27.79 68.93
CA ALA A 355 10.91 27.60 70.36
C ALA A 355 12.14 26.98 71.10
N GLU A 356 12.78 25.98 70.41
CA GLU A 356 14.00 25.34 70.84
C GLU A 356 15.15 26.35 70.84
N LEU A 357 15.22 27.17 69.79
CA LEU A 357 16.21 28.27 69.67
C LEU A 357 15.99 29.34 70.72
N GLN A 358 14.75 29.72 71.06
CA GLN A 358 14.43 30.65 72.14
C GLN A 358 14.76 30.04 73.52
N LYS A 359 14.44 28.76 73.70
CA LYS A 359 14.81 28.04 74.94
C LYS A 359 16.30 27.93 75.10
N GLN A 360 17.02 27.66 73.98
CA GLN A 360 18.49 27.69 74.03
C GLN A 360 19.06 29.11 74.27
N LYS A 361 18.43 30.14 73.67
CA LYS A 361 18.80 31.54 73.94
C LYS A 361 18.59 31.94 75.42
N MET A 362 17.44 31.53 75.98
CA MET A 362 17.16 31.77 77.42
C MET A 362 18.14 31.00 78.32
N LEU A 363 18.47 29.75 77.97
CA LEU A 363 19.51 28.95 78.64
C LEU A 363 20.91 29.52 78.40
N ALA A 364 21.19 30.03 77.23
CA ALA A 364 22.42 30.71 76.89
C ALA A 364 22.58 32.05 77.64
N GLU A 365 21.46 32.83 77.76
CA GLU A 365 21.46 34.04 78.57
C GLU A 365 21.69 33.76 80.07
N GLN A 366 21.17 32.69 80.63
CA GLN A 366 21.44 32.22 81.96
C GLN A 366 22.90 31.74 82.15
N ASN A 367 23.47 31.13 81.10
CA ASN A 367 24.86 30.66 81.10
C ASN A 367 25.87 31.67 80.56
N SER A 368 25.41 32.76 79.86
CA SER A 368 26.28 33.72 79.19
C SER A 368 27.20 34.48 80.14
N ARG A 369 26.80 34.68 81.42
CA ARG A 369 27.69 35.26 82.46
C ARG A 369 28.81 34.28 82.88
N LYS A 370 28.74 33.00 82.56
CA LYS A 370 29.80 32.02 82.86
C LYS A 370 30.62 31.56 81.63
N VAL A 371 30.20 31.84 80.45
CA VAL A 371 30.83 31.19 79.25
C VAL A 371 31.09 32.19 78.11
N GLU A 372 31.30 33.52 78.40
CA GLU A 372 31.62 34.48 77.33
C GLU A 372 32.91 34.17 76.55
N ALA A 373 33.82 33.42 77.18
CA ALA A 373 35.06 33.03 76.48
C ALA A 373 34.94 31.77 75.59
N GLU A 374 33.97 30.85 75.84
CA GLU A 374 33.77 29.64 75.05
C GLU A 374 32.82 29.86 73.85
N THR A 375 31.87 30.79 73.97
CA THR A 375 30.93 31.12 72.94
C THR A 375 31.58 31.73 71.69
N ALA A 376 32.62 32.52 71.84
CA ALA A 376 33.40 33.11 70.78
C ALA A 376 34.13 32.04 69.93
N LYS A 377 34.62 30.97 70.59
CA LYS A 377 35.24 29.85 69.91
C LYS A 377 34.18 28.93 69.17
N LEU A 378 33.04 28.74 69.86
CA LEU A 378 32.00 27.84 69.33
C LEU A 378 31.29 28.47 68.12
N THR A 379 30.98 29.78 68.16
CA THR A 379 30.38 30.50 67.02
C THR A 379 31.30 30.56 65.81
N ALA A 380 32.63 30.73 66.02
CA ALA A 380 33.59 30.69 64.91
C ALA A 380 33.68 29.32 64.27
N VAL A 381 33.57 28.24 65.08
CA VAL A 381 33.57 26.85 64.56
C VAL A 381 32.25 26.49 63.78
N ILE A 382 31.11 26.99 64.33
CA ILE A 382 29.80 26.76 63.63
C ILE A 382 29.75 27.50 62.30
N ALA A 383 30.20 28.78 62.28
CA ALA A 383 30.26 29.55 61.03
C ALA A 383 31.24 28.96 60.01
N ALA A 384 32.37 28.40 60.47
CA ALA A 384 33.28 27.69 59.53
C ALA A 384 32.72 26.38 59.02
N ARG A 385 31.90 25.64 59.80
CA ARG A 385 31.22 24.44 59.38
C ARG A 385 30.09 24.75 58.43
N GLN A 386 29.28 25.78 58.67
CA GLN A 386 28.22 26.19 57.73
C GLN A 386 28.78 26.62 56.40
N LYS A 387 29.81 27.45 56.37
CA LYS A 387 30.48 27.80 55.09
C LYS A 387 31.03 26.62 54.38
N LYS A 388 31.54 25.61 55.10
CA LYS A 388 32.00 24.38 54.43
C LYS A 388 30.84 23.53 53.86
N LEU A 389 29.71 23.53 54.62
CA LEU A 389 28.49 22.76 54.11
C LEU A 389 27.84 23.44 52.94
N GLU A 390 27.72 24.78 52.95
CA GLU A 390 27.20 25.55 51.83
C GLU A 390 28.06 25.35 50.54
N ALA A 391 29.42 25.39 50.77
CA ALA A 391 30.33 25.14 49.64
C ALA A 391 30.24 23.72 49.10
N THR A 392 29.99 22.71 49.96
CA THR A 392 29.81 21.33 49.45
C THR A 392 28.47 21.13 48.75
N ILE A 393 27.36 21.69 49.26
CA ILE A 393 26.06 21.62 48.64
C ILE A 393 26.04 22.38 47.29
N ALA A 394 26.67 23.57 47.25
CA ALA A 394 26.82 24.32 46.02
C ALA A 394 27.61 23.51 44.95
N ALA A 395 28.72 22.88 45.36
CA ALA A 395 29.51 22.05 44.46
C ALA A 395 28.76 20.79 43.99
N GLU A 396 27.97 20.12 44.86
CA GLU A 396 27.16 18.97 44.48
C GLU A 396 26.00 19.35 43.57
N THR A 397 25.40 20.53 43.75
CA THR A 397 24.33 21.01 42.82
C THR A 397 24.89 21.40 41.46
N GLU A 398 26.06 22.07 41.41
CA GLU A 398 26.74 22.35 40.15
C GLU A 398 27.12 21.07 39.41
N LEU A 399 27.60 20.09 40.13
CA LEU A 399 27.97 18.80 39.55
C LEU A 399 26.73 18.06 38.96
N LYS A 400 25.61 18.06 39.71
CA LYS A 400 24.34 17.49 39.21
C LYS A 400 23.78 18.24 38.01
N VAL A 401 23.86 19.58 38.02
CA VAL A 401 23.42 20.38 36.86
C VAL A 401 24.29 20.09 35.64
N ALA A 402 25.62 20.00 35.83
CA ALA A 402 26.53 19.64 34.74
C ALA A 402 26.28 18.22 34.21
N GLU A 403 25.95 17.28 35.10
CA GLU A 403 25.63 15.88 34.70
C GLU A 403 24.32 15.79 33.91
N VAL A 404 23.30 16.57 34.31
CA VAL A 404 22.04 16.67 33.57
C VAL A 404 22.26 17.34 32.22
N GLN A 405 23.03 18.44 32.20
CA GLN A 405 23.37 19.13 30.94
C GLN A 405 24.19 18.24 30.00
N PHE A 406 25.09 17.43 30.56
CA PHE A 406 25.84 16.46 29.77
C PHE A 406 24.93 15.36 29.15
N ARG A 407 23.98 14.83 29.97
CA ARG A 407 23.01 13.84 29.47
C ARG A 407 22.06 14.40 28.42
N THR A 408 21.60 15.65 28.59
CA THR A 408 20.78 16.31 27.58
C THR A 408 21.57 16.54 26.29
N ALA A 409 22.78 17.05 26.39
CA ALA A 409 23.65 17.23 25.21
C ALA A 409 23.99 15.89 24.51
N GLN A 410 24.13 14.83 25.31
CA GLN A 410 24.34 13.49 24.75
C GLN A 410 23.08 12.98 24.04
N ALA A 411 21.89 13.20 24.61
CA ALA A 411 20.62 12.84 23.97
C ALA A 411 20.35 13.65 22.70
N ASP A 412 20.67 14.96 22.73
CA ASP A 412 20.56 15.84 21.59
C ASP A 412 21.52 15.44 20.46
N ALA A 413 22.77 15.12 20.83
CA ALA A 413 23.75 14.62 19.87
C ALA A 413 23.32 13.28 19.25
N GLN A 414 22.75 12.38 20.08
CA GLN A 414 22.23 11.11 19.57
C GLN A 414 21.02 11.32 18.64
N SER A 415 20.12 12.25 18.98
CA SER A 415 18.98 12.57 18.12
C SER A 415 19.42 13.20 16.80
N ALA A 416 20.44 14.07 16.84
CA ALA A 416 21.03 14.66 15.63
C ALA A 416 21.73 13.62 14.75
N LEU A 417 22.43 12.65 15.36
CA LEU A 417 23.01 11.53 14.62
C LEU A 417 21.94 10.66 13.95
N ASN A 418 20.89 10.32 14.69
CA ASN A 418 19.79 9.53 14.13
C ASN A 418 19.05 10.27 13.00
N ALA A 419 18.88 11.61 13.16
CA ALA A 419 18.30 12.44 12.09
C ALA A 419 19.21 12.46 10.84
N ALA A 420 20.52 12.63 11.02
CA ALA A 420 21.48 12.63 9.93
C ALA A 420 21.57 11.26 9.23
N GLU A 421 21.47 10.16 9.98
CA GLU A 421 21.41 8.82 9.40
C GLU A 421 20.12 8.58 8.61
N ALA A 422 18.99 9.09 9.13
CA ALA A 422 17.72 9.03 8.42
C ALA A 422 17.76 9.85 7.12
N GLU A 423 18.28 11.07 7.15
CA GLU A 423 18.48 11.90 5.95
C GLU A 423 19.41 11.22 4.95
N ARG A 424 20.51 10.67 5.44
CA ARG A 424 21.44 9.92 4.59
C ARG A 424 20.76 8.73 3.90
N SER A 425 19.95 7.97 4.64
CA SER A 425 19.23 6.82 4.09
C SER A 425 18.25 7.24 2.99
N VAL A 426 17.52 8.35 3.22
CA VAL A 426 16.58 8.90 2.24
C VAL A 426 17.30 9.37 0.97
N ILE A 427 18.44 10.06 1.13
CA ILE A 427 19.25 10.51 0.00
C ILE A 427 19.82 9.33 -0.79
N VAL A 428 20.29 8.30 -0.10
CA VAL A 428 20.84 7.09 -0.75
C VAL A 428 19.76 6.37 -1.55
N GLU A 429 18.57 6.20 -0.95
CA GLU A 429 17.46 5.52 -1.61
C GLU A 429 16.89 6.32 -2.79
N ARG A 430 16.81 7.63 -2.63
CA ARG A 430 16.42 8.54 -3.71
C ARG A 430 17.41 8.47 -4.89
N ASN A 431 18.68 8.59 -4.59
CA ASN A 431 19.73 8.51 -5.63
C ASN A 431 19.77 7.13 -6.31
N ARG A 432 19.49 6.06 -5.53
CA ARG A 432 19.40 4.70 -6.08
C ARG A 432 18.21 4.57 -7.03
N SER A 433 17.04 5.06 -6.62
CA SER A 433 15.85 5.02 -7.46
C SER A 433 15.99 5.88 -8.73
N GLU A 434 16.58 7.06 -8.60
CA GLU A 434 16.86 7.94 -9.76
C GLU A 434 17.86 7.30 -10.73
N ALA A 435 18.91 6.68 -10.19
CA ALA A 435 19.90 5.95 -11.00
C ALA A 435 19.29 4.73 -11.71
N GLU A 436 18.40 3.99 -11.03
CA GLU A 436 17.73 2.83 -11.61
C GLU A 436 16.75 3.22 -12.72
N VAL A 437 16.04 4.34 -12.55
CA VAL A 437 15.17 4.90 -13.58
C VAL A 437 15.99 5.36 -14.79
N LEU A 438 17.11 6.03 -14.53
CA LEU A 438 17.99 6.50 -15.61
C LEU A 438 18.62 5.31 -16.36
N ALA A 439 19.06 4.27 -15.63
CA ALA A 439 19.60 3.06 -16.23
C ALA A 439 18.59 2.36 -17.15
N ARG A 440 17.33 2.21 -16.70
CA ARG A 440 16.25 1.64 -17.51
C ARG A 440 15.90 2.48 -18.73
N GLN A 441 15.96 3.82 -18.58
CA GLN A 441 15.76 4.72 -19.71
C GLN A 441 16.89 4.57 -20.75
N ILE A 442 18.12 4.48 -20.30
CA ILE A 442 19.28 4.29 -21.19
C ILE A 442 19.21 2.93 -21.90
N GLU A 443 18.80 1.89 -21.21
CA GLU A 443 18.64 0.54 -21.75
C GLU A 443 17.48 0.46 -22.76
N ALA A 444 16.35 1.12 -22.47
CA ALA A 444 15.20 1.20 -23.37
C ALA A 444 15.51 1.92 -24.70
N PHE A 445 16.49 2.81 -24.69
CA PHE A 445 16.94 3.52 -25.89
C PHE A 445 18.13 2.85 -26.61
N GLY A 446 18.56 1.67 -26.12
CA GLY A 446 19.61 0.89 -26.76
C GLY A 446 21.03 1.42 -26.54
N GLY A 447 21.24 2.21 -25.50
CA GLY A 447 22.54 2.71 -25.08
C GLY A 447 22.59 4.21 -24.77
N GLY A 448 23.64 4.63 -24.06
CA GLY A 448 23.80 5.99 -23.58
C GLY A 448 23.76 7.07 -24.65
N ASP A 449 24.39 6.79 -25.81
CA ASP A 449 24.41 7.72 -26.94
C ASP A 449 23.02 7.93 -27.58
N ALA A 450 22.21 6.90 -27.64
CA ALA A 450 20.85 6.99 -28.16
C ALA A 450 19.94 7.77 -27.20
N TYR A 451 20.09 7.55 -25.89
CA TYR A 451 19.37 8.29 -24.87
C TYR A 451 19.72 9.77 -24.85
N ILE A 452 21.01 10.11 -24.93
CA ILE A 452 21.47 11.52 -24.95
C ILE A 452 20.92 12.23 -26.18
N ARG A 453 20.95 11.61 -27.36
CA ARG A 453 20.38 12.17 -28.58
C ARG A 453 18.87 12.40 -28.46
N ALA A 454 18.13 11.41 -27.94
CA ALA A 454 16.68 11.54 -27.75
C ALA A 454 16.33 12.67 -26.75
N MET A 455 17.09 12.77 -25.66
CA MET A 455 16.90 13.83 -24.66
C MET A 455 17.26 15.22 -25.22
N LEU A 456 18.32 15.29 -26.00
CA LEU A 456 18.77 16.53 -26.63
C LEU A 456 17.72 17.01 -27.65
N TYR A 457 17.18 16.10 -28.47
CA TYR A 457 16.10 16.43 -29.40
C TYR A 457 14.81 16.85 -28.67
N SER A 458 14.44 16.21 -27.58
CA SER A 458 13.24 16.57 -26.82
C SER A 458 13.33 17.94 -26.14
N LYS A 459 14.52 18.39 -25.76
CA LYS A 459 14.74 19.69 -25.12
C LYS A 459 14.99 20.83 -26.12
N ILE A 460 15.54 20.53 -27.28
CA ILE A 460 15.90 21.58 -28.28
C ILE A 460 14.77 21.79 -29.28
N MET A 461 14.01 20.77 -29.67
CA MET A 461 12.93 20.89 -30.65
C MET A 461 11.79 21.85 -30.30
N PRO A 462 11.36 22.04 -29.07
CA PRO A 462 10.30 23.00 -28.78
C PRO A 462 10.70 24.48 -28.98
N GLY A 463 12.01 24.75 -29.07
CA GLY A 463 12.52 26.12 -29.21
C GLY A 463 12.85 26.58 -30.62
N ILE A 464 12.83 25.67 -31.63
CA ILE A 464 13.24 26.01 -32.97
C ILE A 464 12.02 26.17 -33.86
N ARG A 465 11.61 27.40 -34.07
CA ARG A 465 10.45 27.75 -34.93
C ARG A 465 10.76 27.94 -36.41
N SER A 466 11.99 28.08 -36.80
CA SER A 466 12.41 27.99 -38.22
C SER A 466 13.94 27.98 -38.33
N ILE A 467 14.47 27.09 -39.14
CA ILE A 467 15.84 27.16 -39.63
C ILE A 467 15.74 27.59 -41.09
N ILE A 468 16.08 28.84 -41.35
CA ILE A 468 16.29 29.34 -42.74
C ILE A 468 17.77 29.13 -43.02
N GLY A 469 18.05 28.07 -43.76
CA GLY A 469 19.38 27.83 -44.25
C GLY A 469 19.68 28.67 -45.47
N ASN A 470 20.68 29.52 -45.41
CA ASN A 470 21.35 30.02 -46.59
C ASN A 470 22.78 29.45 -46.59
N SER A 471 23.07 28.81 -47.65
CA SER A 471 24.36 28.22 -47.93
C SER A 471 25.35 29.29 -48.36
N ALA A 472 26.34 29.57 -47.56
CA ALA A 472 27.71 29.85 -47.97
C ALA A 472 28.54 30.44 -46.82
N GLY A 473 29.68 29.79 -46.52
CA GLY A 473 30.77 30.49 -45.86
C GLY A 473 31.02 30.10 -44.39
N SER A 474 32.07 29.37 -44.27
CA SER A 474 32.92 29.10 -43.07
C SER A 474 32.82 30.16 -41.96
N GLY A 475 32.69 29.73 -40.73
CA GLY A 475 32.88 30.56 -39.56
C GLY A 475 32.68 29.84 -38.23
N TYR A 476 33.73 29.68 -37.51
CA TYR A 476 33.87 29.17 -36.17
C TYR A 476 32.78 29.71 -35.19
N PHE A 477 32.13 28.82 -34.50
CA PHE A 477 31.38 29.18 -33.30
C PHE A 477 32.28 29.01 -32.07
N GLY A 478 32.82 30.12 -31.61
CA GLY A 478 33.40 30.25 -30.29
C GLY A 478 32.30 30.43 -29.28
N LEU A 479 32.29 29.60 -28.27
CA LEU A 479 31.47 29.78 -27.06
C LEU A 479 32.14 30.83 -26.18
N PRO A 480 31.41 31.85 -25.70
CA PRO A 480 31.94 32.68 -24.63
C PRO A 480 31.66 32.03 -23.27
N LEU A 481 32.72 31.77 -22.55
CA LEU A 481 32.72 31.57 -21.11
C LEU A 481 32.28 32.90 -20.45
N ALA A 482 31.23 32.86 -19.66
CA ALA A 482 30.89 33.95 -18.77
C ALA A 482 31.55 33.72 -17.39
N PRO A 483 32.02 34.81 -16.77
CA PRO A 483 32.81 34.72 -15.56
C PRO A 483 31.96 34.60 -14.30
N ALA A 484 32.58 33.98 -13.31
CA ALA A 484 32.15 33.98 -11.92
C ALA A 484 32.05 35.41 -11.37
N ALA A 485 30.98 35.69 -10.64
CA ALA A 485 30.95 36.79 -9.71
C ALA A 485 30.69 36.24 -8.29
N ALA A 486 31.62 36.60 -7.47
CA ALA A 486 31.66 36.40 -6.02
C ALA A 486 30.89 37.52 -5.31
N GLU A 487 30.82 37.36 -3.99
CA GLU A 487 30.45 38.34 -2.96
C GLU A 487 28.93 38.51 -2.72
N GLY A 488 28.46 38.50 -1.54
CA GLY A 488 29.02 38.70 -0.21
C GLY A 488 27.90 39.04 0.76
N GLY A 489 28.11 38.75 2.01
CA GLY A 489 27.67 39.67 3.04
C GLY A 489 26.40 39.36 3.83
N THR A 490 26.63 38.84 5.00
CA THR A 490 26.13 39.33 6.32
C THR A 490 24.62 39.57 6.52
N LYS A 491 23.97 38.81 7.28
CA LYS A 491 23.66 39.07 8.70
C LYS A 491 23.11 37.81 9.34
#